data_d8e7f974be58dcb06b1752f1b6a419e9
#
_entry.id   d8e7f974be58dcb06b1752f1b6a419e9
#
_cell.length_a   1.000
_cell.length_b   1.000
_cell.length_c   1.000
_cell.angle_alpha   90.00
_cell.angle_beta   90.00
_cell.angle_gamma   90.00
#
_symmetry.space_group_name_H-M   'P 1'
#
loop_
_entity.id
_entity.type
_entity.pdbx_description
1 polymer ?
#
loop_
_entity_poly.entity_id
_entity_poly.type
_entity_poly.pdbx_seq_one_letter_code
_entity_poly.pdbx_strand_id
1 'polypeptide(L)'
;MLRSTLQRYAAMQQLAADTMQFIQSYIQVGQTVDQIKTLCETYMLAHGAQSFWYYDVGALVFHHPDTLLSVSGREYVPAHTCIQSNDMITIDLSPQRRRIWGDFARTFVVQNGQVVRRLDDIREAEIRNGLRFENQLHAELRRFVDRNTTFEQLYAYMNDYIRAQGYQNLDFNGNLGHSIVKNKNHRIYIEAGNHKKLSRVRLFTFEPHIALING
;
A
#
# COMPACT_ATOMS: atom_id res chain seq x y z
N MET A 1 -25.83 -13.94 -5.38
CA MET A 1 -25.18 -13.68 -4.06
C MET A 1 -23.67 -13.44 -4.16
N LEU A 2 -22.90 -14.26 -4.86
CA LEU A 2 -21.45 -14.13 -5.03
C LEU A 2 -21.01 -12.84 -5.73
N ARG A 3 -21.73 -12.47 -6.82
CA ARG A 3 -21.46 -11.25 -7.58
C ARG A 3 -21.61 -10.00 -6.70
N SER A 4 -22.58 -9.97 -5.82
CA SER A 4 -22.77 -8.84 -4.88
C SER A 4 -21.63 -8.69 -3.85
N THR A 5 -20.99 -9.78 -3.41
CA THR A 5 -19.87 -9.72 -2.47
C THR A 5 -18.61 -9.17 -3.14
N LEU A 6 -18.26 -9.64 -4.33
CA LEU A 6 -17.13 -9.10 -5.10
C LEU A 6 -17.34 -7.61 -5.43
N GLN A 7 -18.54 -7.21 -5.81
CA GLN A 7 -18.88 -5.82 -6.04
C GLN A 7 -18.71 -4.94 -4.79
N ARG A 8 -19.01 -5.47 -3.60
CA ARG A 8 -18.76 -4.75 -2.34
C ARG A 8 -17.28 -4.54 -2.06
N TYR A 9 -16.44 -5.57 -2.27
CA TYR A 9 -14.99 -5.42 -2.15
C TYR A 9 -14.45 -4.43 -3.18
N ALA A 10 -14.90 -4.53 -4.43
CA ALA A 10 -14.52 -3.58 -5.48
C ALA A 10 -14.91 -2.13 -5.10
N ALA A 11 -16.08 -1.92 -4.48
CA ALA A 11 -16.51 -0.60 -4.03
C ALA A 11 -15.63 -0.05 -2.89
N MET A 12 -15.17 -0.91 -1.94
CA MET A 12 -14.23 -0.46 -0.90
C MET A 12 -12.85 -0.16 -1.45
N GLN A 13 -12.39 -0.96 -2.41
CA GLN A 13 -11.14 -0.71 -3.10
C GLN A 13 -11.20 0.57 -3.94
N GLN A 14 -12.33 0.83 -4.61
CA GLN A 14 -12.55 2.08 -5.35
C GLN A 14 -12.58 3.28 -4.40
N LEU A 15 -13.22 3.18 -3.24
CA LEU A 15 -13.20 4.24 -2.23
C LEU A 15 -11.77 4.57 -1.79
N ALA A 16 -10.91 3.56 -1.58
CA ALA A 16 -9.51 3.80 -1.26
C ALA A 16 -8.78 4.50 -2.41
N ALA A 17 -8.98 4.06 -3.65
CA ALA A 17 -8.40 4.70 -4.83
C ALA A 17 -8.89 6.15 -5.02
N ASP A 18 -10.17 6.42 -4.82
CA ASP A 18 -10.75 7.77 -4.89
C ASP A 18 -10.18 8.66 -3.77
N THR A 19 -9.94 8.11 -2.59
CA THR A 19 -9.27 8.82 -1.48
C THR A 19 -7.85 9.21 -1.86
N MET A 20 -7.08 8.33 -2.52
CA MET A 20 -5.74 8.67 -3.01
C MET A 20 -5.78 9.80 -4.05
N GLN A 21 -6.74 9.77 -4.95
CA GLN A 21 -6.92 10.84 -5.94
C GLN A 21 -7.32 12.16 -5.27
N PHE A 22 -8.20 12.12 -4.29
CA PHE A 22 -8.58 13.27 -3.48
C PHE A 22 -7.38 13.88 -2.76
N ILE A 23 -6.67 13.08 -1.95
CA ILE A 23 -5.59 13.58 -1.09
C ILE A 23 -4.43 14.16 -1.89
N GLN A 24 -4.14 13.64 -3.07
CA GLN A 24 -3.11 14.16 -3.97
C GLN A 24 -3.28 15.67 -4.24
N SER A 25 -4.49 16.17 -4.22
CA SER A 25 -4.81 17.59 -4.47
C SER A 25 -4.78 18.45 -3.20
N TYR A 26 -4.63 17.81 -2.03
CA TYR A 26 -4.67 18.47 -0.72
C TYR A 26 -3.35 18.40 0.05
N ILE A 27 -2.40 17.59 -0.38
CA ILE A 27 -1.04 17.56 0.20
C ILE A 27 -0.37 18.91 -0.06
N GLN A 28 0.08 19.57 1.01
CA GLN A 28 0.74 20.88 0.97
C GLN A 28 1.93 20.90 1.93
N VAL A 29 2.93 21.69 1.60
CA VAL A 29 4.06 21.99 2.49
C VAL A 29 3.55 22.60 3.80
N GLY A 30 4.12 22.16 4.91
CA GLY A 30 3.75 22.62 6.25
C GLY A 30 2.57 21.85 6.88
N GLN A 31 1.86 20.99 6.13
CA GLN A 31 0.90 20.09 6.75
C GLN A 31 1.61 19.03 7.58
N THR A 32 1.03 18.65 8.70
CA THR A 32 1.50 17.52 9.49
C THR A 32 0.99 16.19 8.91
N VAL A 33 1.70 15.12 9.19
CA VAL A 33 1.27 13.74 8.87
C VAL A 33 -0.13 13.46 9.41
N ASP A 34 -0.44 13.92 10.63
CA ASP A 34 -1.75 13.73 11.27
C ASP A 34 -2.89 14.49 10.54
N GLN A 35 -2.60 15.68 10.00
CA GLN A 35 -3.58 16.39 9.17
C GLN A 35 -3.91 15.64 7.87
N ILE A 36 -2.90 15.07 7.21
CA ILE A 36 -3.11 14.26 6.00
C ILE A 36 -3.91 13.00 6.34
N LYS A 37 -3.54 12.31 7.43
CA LYS A 37 -4.28 11.15 7.95
C LYS A 37 -5.74 11.51 8.19
N THR A 38 -6.01 12.59 8.92
CA THR A 38 -7.37 13.05 9.24
C THR A 38 -8.18 13.37 7.98
N LEU A 39 -7.58 14.00 6.97
CA LEU A 39 -8.24 14.26 5.68
C LEU A 39 -8.64 12.96 4.98
N CYS A 40 -7.74 11.97 4.90
CA CYS A 40 -8.04 10.67 4.31
C CYS A 40 -9.18 9.96 5.04
N GLU A 41 -9.12 9.89 6.37
CA GLU A 41 -10.14 9.22 7.19
C GLU A 41 -11.50 9.91 7.08
N THR A 42 -11.53 11.24 7.15
CA THR A 42 -12.75 12.03 6.99
C THR A 42 -13.38 11.80 5.61
N TYR A 43 -12.57 11.81 4.55
CA TYR A 43 -13.06 11.55 3.20
C TYR A 43 -13.66 10.15 3.08
N MET A 44 -12.96 9.11 3.56
CA MET A 44 -13.44 7.73 3.50
C MET A 44 -14.76 7.55 4.27
N LEU A 45 -14.88 8.12 5.47
CA LEU A 45 -16.12 8.06 6.27
C LEU A 45 -17.29 8.77 5.57
N ALA A 46 -17.06 9.95 5.01
CA ALA A 46 -18.06 10.71 4.26
C ALA A 46 -18.54 9.99 3.00
N HIS A 47 -17.70 9.13 2.39
CA HIS A 47 -17.98 8.43 1.13
C HIS A 47 -18.30 6.94 1.28
N GLY A 48 -18.57 6.47 2.51
CA GLY A 48 -19.19 5.16 2.72
C GLY A 48 -18.43 4.15 3.52
N ALA A 49 -17.22 4.44 4.00
CA ALA A 49 -16.62 3.67 5.08
C ALA A 49 -17.43 3.86 6.37
N GLN A 50 -17.44 2.87 7.23
CA GLN A 50 -18.07 2.92 8.55
C GLN A 50 -17.06 2.76 9.70
N SER A 51 -15.89 2.25 9.38
CA SER A 51 -14.77 1.99 10.29
C SER A 51 -13.52 1.71 9.45
N PHE A 52 -12.44 1.41 10.12
CA PHE A 52 -11.18 1.03 9.52
C PHE A 52 -10.79 -0.38 9.99
N TRP A 53 -10.32 -1.21 9.07
CA TRP A 53 -10.10 -2.62 9.40
C TRP A 53 -8.77 -2.87 10.12
N TYR A 54 -7.76 -2.01 9.88
CA TYR A 54 -6.42 -2.21 10.39
C TYR A 54 -6.21 -1.47 11.71
N TYR A 55 -6.61 -2.09 12.81
CA TYR A 55 -6.54 -1.56 14.19
C TYR A 55 -7.18 -0.17 14.39
N ASP A 56 -8.30 0.07 13.67
CA ASP A 56 -9.02 1.35 13.67
C ASP A 56 -8.22 2.56 13.16
N VAL A 57 -7.08 2.31 12.49
CA VAL A 57 -6.30 3.30 11.75
C VAL A 57 -6.76 3.28 10.31
N GLY A 58 -7.32 4.40 9.83
CA GLY A 58 -7.85 4.52 8.47
C GLY A 58 -6.79 4.84 7.44
N ALA A 59 -5.77 5.57 7.84
CA ALA A 59 -4.63 5.91 7.01
C ALA A 59 -3.33 5.84 7.82
N LEU A 60 -2.39 5.00 7.40
CA LEU A 60 -1.01 5.10 7.82
C LEU A 60 -0.32 6.06 6.85
N VAL A 61 0.24 7.12 7.36
CA VAL A 61 0.90 8.16 6.57
C VAL A 61 2.33 8.30 7.07
N PHE A 62 3.27 8.15 6.17
CA PHE A 62 4.69 8.31 6.43
C PHE A 62 5.26 9.32 5.46
N HIS A 63 6.17 10.17 5.90
CA HIS A 63 6.98 10.98 5.01
C HIS A 63 8.46 10.71 5.30
N HIS A 64 9.32 11.05 4.35
CA HIS A 64 10.76 10.75 4.45
C HIS A 64 11.38 11.35 5.75
N PRO A 65 12.20 10.60 6.53
CA PRO A 65 12.73 9.25 6.22
C PRO A 65 11.83 8.08 6.68
N ASP A 66 10.69 8.36 7.34
CA ASP A 66 9.83 7.32 7.92
C ASP A 66 9.15 6.41 6.87
N THR A 67 9.20 6.79 5.58
CA THR A 67 8.78 5.91 4.48
C THR A 67 9.57 4.61 4.37
N LEU A 68 10.68 4.48 5.09
CA LEU A 68 11.47 3.24 5.20
C LEU A 68 11.01 2.30 6.31
N LEU A 69 10.04 2.73 7.12
CA LEU A 69 9.57 1.96 8.27
C LEU A 69 8.39 1.06 7.90
N SER A 70 8.43 -0.18 8.40
CA SER A 70 7.25 -1.05 8.45
C SER A 70 6.71 -1.05 9.87
N VAL A 71 5.53 -0.46 10.04
CA VAL A 71 4.89 -0.28 11.35
C VAL A 71 3.51 -0.93 11.34
N SER A 72 3.22 -1.73 12.38
CA SER A 72 1.88 -2.26 12.58
C SER A 72 0.89 -1.14 12.90
N GLY A 73 -0.33 -1.18 12.36
CA GLY A 73 -1.39 -0.23 12.76
C GLY A 73 -1.67 -0.20 14.26
N ARG A 74 -1.31 -1.26 15.00
CA ARG A 74 -1.38 -1.28 16.48
C ARG A 74 -0.40 -0.32 17.13
N GLU A 75 0.77 -0.13 16.52
CA GLU A 75 1.89 0.65 17.05
C GLU A 75 2.03 2.01 16.34
N TYR A 76 1.22 2.22 15.31
CA TYR A 76 1.30 3.42 14.50
C TYR A 76 0.89 4.66 15.29
N VAL A 77 1.79 5.62 15.34
CA VAL A 77 1.56 6.98 15.84
C VAL A 77 1.98 7.95 14.74
N PRO A 78 1.08 8.84 14.29
CA PRO A 78 1.44 9.82 13.27
C PRO A 78 2.60 10.71 13.75
N ALA A 79 3.58 10.93 12.91
CA ALA A 79 4.66 11.85 13.22
C ALA A 79 4.14 13.29 13.33
N HIS A 80 4.74 14.07 14.24
CA HIS A 80 4.41 15.50 14.39
C HIS A 80 5.18 16.41 13.41
N THR A 81 5.94 15.82 12.52
CA THR A 81 6.72 16.52 11.52
C THR A 81 5.83 16.97 10.36
N CYS A 82 6.28 18.00 9.66
CA CYS A 82 5.55 18.60 8.56
C CYS A 82 6.15 18.23 7.19
N ILE A 83 5.30 18.12 6.20
CA ILE A 83 5.69 17.89 4.79
C ILE A 83 6.59 19.02 4.33
N GLN A 84 7.70 18.65 3.71
CA GLN A 84 8.72 19.55 3.19
C GLN A 84 8.50 19.90 1.72
N SER A 85 9.21 20.93 1.21
CA SER A 85 9.11 21.33 -0.19
C SER A 85 9.67 20.31 -1.18
N ASN A 86 10.54 19.43 -0.72
CA ASN A 86 10.96 18.22 -1.42
C ASN A 86 10.81 17.07 -0.43
N ASP A 87 9.88 16.17 -0.72
CA ASP A 87 9.51 15.10 0.21
C ASP A 87 8.96 13.88 -0.54
N MET A 88 8.93 12.76 0.14
CA MET A 88 8.26 11.55 -0.32
C MET A 88 7.28 11.11 0.76
N ILE A 89 6.04 10.82 0.36
CA ILE A 89 4.94 10.49 1.28
C ILE A 89 4.32 9.18 0.85
N THR A 90 4.31 8.21 1.73
CA THR A 90 3.57 6.97 1.54
C THR A 90 2.31 6.99 2.39
N ILE A 91 1.18 6.66 1.77
CA ILE A 91 -0.13 6.55 2.42
C ILE A 91 -0.67 5.16 2.17
N ASP A 92 -1.10 4.49 3.23
CA ASP A 92 -1.76 3.20 3.17
C ASP A 92 -3.14 3.30 3.83
N LEU A 93 -4.20 2.89 3.11
CA LEU A 93 -5.60 3.10 3.48
C LEU A 93 -6.32 1.81 3.79
N SER A 94 -7.12 1.82 4.85
CA SER A 94 -7.80 0.64 5.38
C SER A 94 -9.33 0.81 5.53
N PRO A 95 -10.09 1.29 4.53
CA PRO A 95 -11.54 1.49 4.67
C PRO A 95 -12.29 0.18 4.90
N GLN A 96 -13.34 0.23 5.75
CA GLN A 96 -14.18 -0.91 6.02
C GLN A 96 -15.66 -0.52 6.09
N ARG A 97 -16.54 -1.40 5.58
CA ARG A 97 -17.98 -1.32 5.74
C ARG A 97 -18.56 -2.74 5.93
N ARG A 98 -19.21 -3.01 7.07
CA ARG A 98 -19.87 -4.30 7.37
C ARG A 98 -18.96 -5.52 7.12
N ARG A 99 -17.71 -5.48 7.59
CA ARG A 99 -16.67 -6.51 7.41
C ARG A 99 -16.23 -6.71 5.94
N ILE A 100 -16.59 -5.81 5.05
CA ILE A 100 -15.99 -5.70 3.71
C ILE A 100 -14.99 -4.56 3.80
N TRP A 101 -13.76 -4.81 3.43
CA TRP A 101 -12.67 -3.87 3.59
C TRP A 101 -11.84 -3.74 2.31
N GLY A 102 -11.20 -2.61 2.17
CA GLY A 102 -10.23 -2.29 1.13
C GLY A 102 -8.85 -2.12 1.73
N ASP A 103 -7.86 -2.17 0.88
CA ASP A 103 -6.45 -2.07 1.21
C ASP A 103 -5.71 -1.47 0.03
N PHE A 104 -5.10 -0.30 0.21
CA PHE A 104 -4.54 0.43 -0.92
C PHE A 104 -3.48 1.44 -0.50
N ALA A 105 -2.25 1.20 -0.86
CA ALA A 105 -1.13 2.09 -0.60
C ALA A 105 -0.65 2.82 -1.86
N ARG A 106 -0.14 4.04 -1.69
CA ARG A 106 0.53 4.83 -2.75
C ARG A 106 1.59 5.74 -2.15
N THR A 107 2.62 5.95 -2.95
CA THR A 107 3.68 6.92 -2.67
C THR A 107 3.50 8.17 -3.54
N PHE A 108 3.54 9.33 -2.93
CA PHE A 108 3.53 10.65 -3.55
C PHE A 108 4.90 11.31 -3.41
N VAL A 109 5.30 12.05 -4.43
CA VAL A 109 6.52 12.84 -4.42
C VAL A 109 6.16 14.32 -4.46
N VAL A 110 6.70 15.08 -3.54
CA VAL A 110 6.60 16.56 -3.51
C VAL A 110 7.90 17.13 -4.05
N GLN A 111 7.83 18.01 -5.04
CA GLN A 111 8.97 18.74 -5.60
C GLN A 111 8.64 20.22 -5.68
N ASN A 112 9.52 21.06 -5.12
CA ASN A 112 9.31 22.52 -5.06
C ASN A 112 7.93 22.88 -4.50
N GLY A 113 7.46 22.17 -3.49
CA GLY A 113 6.19 22.40 -2.82
C GLY A 113 4.94 21.91 -3.56
N GLN A 114 5.10 21.16 -4.65
CA GLN A 114 3.99 20.64 -5.44
C GLN A 114 4.05 19.11 -5.55
N VAL A 115 2.91 18.45 -5.44
CA VAL A 115 2.83 17.01 -5.69
C VAL A 115 3.03 16.72 -7.17
N VAL A 116 4.01 15.87 -7.46
CA VAL A 116 4.29 15.43 -8.83
C VAL A 116 3.20 14.46 -9.29
N ARG A 117 2.59 14.74 -10.44
CA ARG A 117 1.47 13.93 -10.96
C ARG A 117 1.90 12.85 -11.93
N ARG A 118 3.02 13.03 -12.60
CA ARG A 118 3.53 12.08 -13.61
C ARG A 118 4.89 11.54 -13.15
N LEU A 119 5.04 10.25 -13.23
CA LEU A 119 6.27 9.57 -12.84
C LEU A 119 7.51 10.13 -13.57
N ASP A 120 7.38 10.48 -14.85
CA ASP A 120 8.49 11.00 -15.64
C ASP A 120 8.91 12.42 -15.26
N ASP A 121 8.06 13.17 -14.54
CA ASP A 121 8.37 14.52 -14.06
C ASP A 121 9.13 14.51 -12.72
N ILE A 122 9.33 13.36 -12.11
CA ILE A 122 10.15 13.21 -10.90
C ILE A 122 11.62 13.43 -11.27
N ARG A 123 12.24 14.44 -10.67
CA ARG A 123 13.63 14.85 -10.99
C ARG A 123 14.65 13.88 -10.43
N GLU A 124 14.44 13.44 -9.19
CA GLU A 124 15.33 12.52 -8.53
C GLU A 124 15.25 11.14 -9.16
N ALA A 125 16.37 10.73 -9.80
CA ALA A 125 16.41 9.52 -10.61
C ALA A 125 16.17 8.27 -9.78
N GLU A 126 16.65 8.25 -8.55
CA GLU A 126 16.54 7.14 -7.62
C GLU A 126 15.07 6.89 -7.24
N ILE A 127 14.35 7.92 -6.80
CA ILE A 127 12.92 7.85 -6.49
C ILE A 127 12.11 7.46 -7.74
N ARG A 128 12.39 8.12 -8.86
CA ARG A 128 11.71 7.82 -10.12
C ARG A 128 11.90 6.35 -10.54
N ASN A 129 13.12 5.81 -10.41
CA ASN A 129 13.43 4.43 -10.77
C ASN A 129 12.77 3.44 -9.78
N GLY A 130 12.75 3.74 -8.48
CA GLY A 130 12.05 2.95 -7.48
C GLY A 130 10.56 2.82 -7.79
N LEU A 131 9.88 3.93 -8.06
CA LEU A 131 8.46 3.92 -8.41
C LEU A 131 8.17 3.25 -9.77
N ARG A 132 9.11 3.33 -10.73
CA ARG A 132 9.00 2.54 -11.97
C ARG A 132 9.14 1.06 -11.67
N PHE A 133 10.04 0.70 -10.79
CA PHE A 133 10.25 -0.70 -10.41
C PHE A 133 9.03 -1.26 -9.67
N GLU A 134 8.37 -0.49 -8.82
CA GLU A 134 7.08 -0.87 -8.22
C GLU A 134 6.04 -1.25 -9.28
N ASN A 135 5.92 -0.44 -10.34
CA ASN A 135 5.02 -0.77 -11.44
C ASN A 135 5.45 -2.06 -12.18
N GLN A 136 6.75 -2.30 -12.30
CA GLN A 136 7.28 -3.54 -12.89
C GLN A 136 6.98 -4.75 -12.01
N LEU A 137 7.06 -4.63 -10.67
CA LEU A 137 6.70 -5.70 -9.75
C LEU A 137 5.24 -6.14 -9.94
N HIS A 138 4.32 -5.19 -10.09
CA HIS A 138 2.92 -5.53 -10.38
C HIS A 138 2.71 -6.16 -11.76
N ALA A 139 3.50 -5.80 -12.77
CA ALA A 139 3.47 -6.45 -14.07
C ALA A 139 4.04 -7.87 -13.99
N GLU A 140 5.13 -8.03 -13.26
CA GLU A 140 5.81 -9.31 -13.06
C GLU A 140 4.93 -10.29 -12.27
N LEU A 141 4.23 -9.83 -11.22
CA LEU A 141 3.22 -10.60 -10.51
C LEU A 141 2.23 -11.24 -11.50
N ARG A 142 1.64 -10.43 -12.39
CA ARG A 142 0.64 -10.91 -13.37
C ARG A 142 1.21 -11.91 -14.37
N ARG A 143 2.50 -11.82 -14.66
CA ARG A 143 3.22 -12.75 -15.55
C ARG A 143 3.54 -14.07 -14.86
N PHE A 144 3.91 -14.03 -13.59
CA PHE A 144 4.38 -15.18 -12.83
C PHE A 144 3.26 -16.08 -12.32
N VAL A 145 2.13 -15.48 -11.86
CA VAL A 145 1.09 -16.24 -11.15
C VAL A 145 0.19 -17.02 -12.09
N ASP A 146 -0.09 -18.25 -11.69
CA ASP A 146 -1.15 -19.07 -12.25
C ASP A 146 -1.99 -19.72 -11.15
N ARG A 147 -2.97 -20.57 -11.51
CA ARG A 147 -3.86 -21.25 -10.55
C ARG A 147 -3.14 -22.25 -9.63
N ASN A 148 -1.92 -22.67 -9.96
CA ASN A 148 -1.15 -23.65 -9.20
C ASN A 148 -0.08 -22.99 -8.35
N THR A 149 0.27 -21.73 -8.61
CA THR A 149 1.25 -20.97 -7.84
C THR A 149 0.85 -20.93 -6.35
N THR A 150 1.79 -21.25 -5.47
CA THR A 150 1.61 -21.13 -4.03
C THR A 150 1.99 -19.75 -3.53
N PHE A 151 1.53 -19.38 -2.32
CA PHE A 151 1.94 -18.15 -1.66
C PHE A 151 3.46 -18.10 -1.44
N GLU A 152 4.08 -19.22 -1.05
CA GLU A 152 5.52 -19.31 -0.90
C GLU A 152 6.28 -19.15 -2.22
N GLN A 153 5.82 -19.77 -3.30
CA GLN A 153 6.46 -19.60 -4.61
C GLN A 153 6.42 -18.14 -5.07
N LEU A 154 5.29 -17.46 -4.83
CA LEU A 154 5.18 -16.03 -5.11
C LEU A 154 6.13 -15.22 -4.22
N TYR A 155 6.17 -15.51 -2.92
CA TYR A 155 7.08 -14.88 -1.96
C TYR A 155 8.54 -15.02 -2.40
N ALA A 156 9.00 -16.24 -2.66
CA ALA A 156 10.39 -16.52 -3.01
C ALA A 156 10.75 -15.82 -4.33
N TYR A 157 9.94 -16.02 -5.37
CA TYR A 157 10.20 -15.44 -6.68
C TYR A 157 10.29 -13.91 -6.65
N MET A 158 9.33 -13.24 -6.01
CA MET A 158 9.30 -11.78 -6.01
C MET A 158 10.40 -11.18 -5.14
N ASN A 159 10.72 -11.77 -3.99
CA ASN A 159 11.84 -11.30 -3.17
C ASN A 159 13.20 -11.53 -3.87
N ASP A 160 13.37 -12.62 -4.61
CA ASP A 160 14.56 -12.84 -5.44
C ASP A 160 14.63 -11.82 -6.57
N TYR A 161 13.52 -11.52 -7.22
CA TYR A 161 13.44 -10.51 -8.27
C TYR A 161 13.75 -9.11 -7.74
N ILE A 162 13.22 -8.73 -6.58
CA ILE A 162 13.52 -7.47 -5.88
C ILE A 162 15.02 -7.34 -5.64
N ARG A 163 15.65 -8.37 -5.05
CA ARG A 163 17.08 -8.38 -4.75
C ARG A 163 17.95 -8.31 -6.01
N ALA A 164 17.57 -9.04 -7.05
CA ALA A 164 18.30 -9.04 -8.33
C ALA A 164 18.33 -7.67 -9.01
N GLN A 165 17.39 -6.80 -8.71
CA GLN A 165 17.33 -5.42 -9.22
C GLN A 165 17.99 -4.39 -8.27
N GLY A 166 18.65 -4.84 -7.19
CA GLY A 166 19.37 -3.97 -6.25
C GLY A 166 18.49 -3.35 -5.17
N TYR A 167 17.27 -3.87 -4.99
CA TYR A 167 16.35 -3.44 -3.92
C TYR A 167 16.24 -4.47 -2.81
N GLN A 168 15.76 -4.04 -1.67
CA GLN A 168 15.35 -4.89 -0.55
C GLN A 168 13.87 -4.68 -0.24
N ASN A 169 13.21 -5.74 0.20
CA ASN A 169 11.86 -5.65 0.74
C ASN A 169 11.94 -5.27 2.22
N LEU A 170 11.26 -4.21 2.60
CA LEU A 170 11.26 -3.64 3.95
C LEU A 170 10.16 -4.21 4.84
N ASP A 171 9.17 -4.92 4.29
CA ASP A 171 8.07 -5.43 5.10
C ASP A 171 8.49 -6.57 6.02
N PHE A 172 7.71 -6.79 7.08
CA PHE A 172 7.95 -7.80 8.10
C PHE A 172 8.23 -9.18 7.47
N ASN A 173 9.40 -9.73 7.78
CA ASN A 173 9.86 -11.01 7.23
C ASN A 173 9.83 -11.12 5.70
N GLY A 174 9.93 -10.00 4.99
CA GLY A 174 9.86 -9.95 3.54
C GLY A 174 8.48 -10.27 2.97
N ASN A 175 7.42 -10.09 3.77
CA ASN A 175 6.03 -10.25 3.32
C ASN A 175 5.75 -9.37 2.09
N LEU A 176 4.80 -9.79 1.27
CA LEU A 176 4.41 -9.09 0.04
C LEU A 176 2.89 -8.87 -0.05
N GLY A 177 2.18 -8.98 1.07
CA GLY A 177 0.74 -8.82 1.13
C GLY A 177 0.00 -10.07 1.62
N HIS A 178 -1.31 -10.07 1.50
CA HIS A 178 -2.18 -11.10 2.10
C HIS A 178 -3.54 -11.25 1.40
N SER A 179 -4.24 -12.33 1.72
CA SER A 179 -5.59 -12.54 1.21
C SER A 179 -6.59 -11.53 1.79
N ILE A 180 -7.53 -11.09 0.95
CA ILE A 180 -8.68 -10.29 1.38
C ILE A 180 -9.84 -11.24 1.70
N VAL A 181 -10.17 -11.36 2.99
CA VAL A 181 -11.18 -12.28 3.50
C VAL A 181 -12.10 -11.59 4.51
N LYS A 182 -13.31 -12.12 4.70
CA LYS A 182 -14.30 -11.51 5.57
C LYS A 182 -13.86 -11.40 7.03
N ASN A 183 -13.17 -12.42 7.54
CA ASN A 183 -12.55 -12.39 8.87
C ASN A 183 -11.06 -12.08 8.72
N LYS A 184 -10.67 -10.85 9.03
CA LYS A 184 -9.28 -10.37 8.91
C LYS A 184 -8.25 -11.21 9.66
N ASN A 185 -8.67 -11.91 10.73
CA ASN A 185 -7.78 -12.78 11.51
C ASN A 185 -7.45 -14.11 10.80
N HIS A 186 -8.16 -14.40 9.70
CA HIS A 186 -7.92 -15.59 8.87
C HIS A 186 -7.20 -15.24 7.55
N ARG A 187 -6.51 -14.12 7.51
CA ARG A 187 -5.69 -13.75 6.35
C ARG A 187 -4.61 -14.80 6.11
N ILE A 188 -4.33 -15.03 4.87
CA ILE A 188 -3.24 -15.89 4.39
C ILE A 188 -2.21 -14.96 3.78
N TYR A 189 -0.99 -15.00 4.26
CA TYR A 189 0.07 -14.08 3.87
C TYR A 189 0.94 -14.64 2.74
N ILE A 190 1.48 -13.73 1.92
CA ILE A 190 2.53 -14.03 0.94
C ILE A 190 3.85 -14.06 1.70
N GLU A 191 4.21 -15.22 2.23
CA GLU A 191 5.32 -15.41 3.17
C GLU A 191 6.01 -16.76 2.97
N ALA A 192 7.21 -16.91 3.52
CA ALA A 192 7.95 -18.18 3.53
C ALA A 192 7.15 -19.27 4.26
N GLY A 193 7.23 -20.51 3.75
CA GLY A 193 6.57 -21.67 4.35
C GLY A 193 5.07 -21.77 4.07
N ASN A 194 4.48 -20.84 3.35
CA ASN A 194 3.06 -20.90 3.02
C ASN A 194 2.80 -21.64 1.70
N HIS A 195 2.68 -22.95 1.78
CA HIS A 195 2.46 -23.84 0.61
C HIS A 195 1.02 -23.85 0.06
N LYS A 196 0.11 -23.02 0.58
CA LYS A 196 -1.25 -22.93 0.05
C LYS A 196 -1.21 -22.31 -1.36
N LYS A 197 -2.06 -22.83 -2.27
CA LYS A 197 -2.19 -22.25 -3.61
C LYS A 197 -2.92 -20.90 -3.57
N LEU A 198 -2.52 -19.95 -4.40
CA LEU A 198 -3.21 -18.67 -4.58
C LEU A 198 -4.69 -18.86 -4.96
N SER A 199 -5.02 -19.90 -5.72
CA SER A 199 -6.39 -20.25 -6.09
C SER A 199 -7.32 -20.60 -4.90
N ARG A 200 -6.79 -20.77 -3.68
CA ARG A 200 -7.58 -20.95 -2.46
C ARG A 200 -8.27 -19.67 -1.99
N VAL A 201 -7.80 -18.53 -2.43
CA VAL A 201 -8.39 -17.24 -2.12
C VAL A 201 -8.96 -16.58 -3.37
N ARG A 202 -9.95 -15.73 -3.19
CA ARG A 202 -10.58 -15.00 -4.32
C ARG A 202 -9.91 -13.69 -4.62
N LEU A 203 -9.39 -13.06 -3.58
CA LEU A 203 -8.76 -11.75 -3.61
C LEU A 203 -7.56 -11.79 -2.69
N PHE A 204 -6.49 -11.15 -3.09
CA PHE A 204 -5.33 -10.88 -2.26
C PHE A 204 -4.73 -9.54 -2.66
N THR A 205 -4.02 -8.93 -1.73
CA THR A 205 -3.20 -7.75 -1.96
C THR A 205 -1.81 -8.18 -2.41
N PHE A 206 -1.14 -7.31 -3.14
CA PHE A 206 0.29 -7.41 -3.40
C PHE A 206 0.88 -6.02 -3.13
N GLU A 207 1.69 -5.93 -2.09
CA GLU A 207 2.07 -4.70 -1.42
C GLU A 207 3.60 -4.67 -1.20
N PRO A 208 4.42 -4.70 -2.26
CA PRO A 208 5.85 -4.61 -2.08
C PRO A 208 6.21 -3.25 -1.46
N HIS A 209 6.97 -3.28 -0.39
CA HIS A 209 7.55 -2.10 0.25
C HIS A 209 9.07 -2.19 0.09
N ILE A 210 9.63 -1.38 -0.79
CA ILE A 210 11.01 -1.54 -1.23
C ILE A 210 11.88 -0.32 -0.99
N ALA A 211 13.16 -0.57 -0.74
CA ALA A 211 14.22 0.45 -0.76
C ALA A 211 15.44 -0.08 -1.50
N LEU A 212 16.33 0.82 -1.93
CA LEU A 212 17.64 0.42 -2.43
C LEU A 212 18.45 -0.29 -1.35
N ILE A 213 19.23 -1.29 -1.75
CA ILE A 213 20.26 -1.87 -0.90
C ILE A 213 21.39 -0.83 -0.83
N ASN A 214 21.65 -0.30 0.36
CA ASN A 214 22.64 0.78 0.61
C ASN A 214 22.19 2.19 0.19
N GLY A 215 20.89 2.44 0.13
CA GLY A 215 20.31 3.77 0.00
C GLY A 215 20.05 4.45 1.33
#